data_a5fcde07f7b6824a1d5e97b437475030
#
_entry.id   a5fcde07f7b6824a1d5e97b437475030
#
_cell.length_a   1.000
_cell.length_b   1.000
_cell.length_c   1.000
_cell.angle_alpha   90.00
_cell.angle_beta   90.00
_cell.angle_gamma   90.00
#
_symmetry.space_group_name_H-M   'P 1'
#
loop_
_entity.id
_entity.type
_entity.pdbx_description
1 polymer ?
#
loop_
_entity_poly.entity_id
_entity_poly.type
_entity_poly.pdbx_seq_one_letter_code
_entity_poly.pdbx_strand_id
1 'polypeptide(L)'
;MIINYMIALGAEFDILINLDGFNEATLPEVDNVPFGVNITFPRDWGKLIAGTASPEFVKMAGVVTHLRQLQRDDARRFSRSPWQYLPTATLTWAIRHQWSNQAISLQLTEMTKFTETERTYCGSGPPETFSSTEEIYDHCLGIWSRCSVALHQLCQARGIRYYHFLQPNQYLPGSKPISPEEAAVSVNESIQSCRAVRACFPKMQAEGARLVRQGIRFTDLTQVFADHPEPIYVDTCCHV
;
A
#
# COMPACT_ATOMS: atom_id res chain seq x y z
N MET A 1 -3.90 -16.37 -1.27
CA MET A 1 -5.05 -16.85 -0.46
C MET A 1 -6.39 -16.59 -1.15
N ILE A 2 -6.73 -15.37 -1.53
CA ILE A 2 -8.02 -14.99 -2.14
C ILE A 2 -8.30 -15.80 -3.42
N ILE A 3 -7.37 -15.87 -4.36
CA ILE A 3 -7.53 -16.60 -5.62
C ILE A 3 -7.83 -18.09 -5.39
N ASN A 4 -7.08 -18.74 -4.49
CA ASN A 4 -7.33 -20.14 -4.15
C ASN A 4 -8.73 -20.35 -3.56
N TYR A 5 -9.18 -19.42 -2.72
CA TYR A 5 -10.53 -19.44 -2.15
C TYR A 5 -11.60 -19.26 -3.23
N MET A 6 -11.44 -18.30 -4.14
CA MET A 6 -12.36 -18.09 -5.25
C MET A 6 -12.45 -19.34 -6.17
N ILE A 7 -11.30 -19.95 -6.48
CA ILE A 7 -11.26 -21.20 -7.26
C ILE A 7 -12.01 -22.33 -6.52
N ALA A 8 -11.82 -22.44 -5.20
CA ALA A 8 -12.53 -23.43 -4.39
C ALA A 8 -14.06 -23.22 -4.36
N LEU A 9 -14.51 -21.96 -4.54
CA LEU A 9 -15.94 -21.62 -4.70
C LEU A 9 -16.46 -21.83 -6.14
N GLY A 10 -15.62 -22.31 -7.07
CA GLY A 10 -16.00 -22.60 -8.45
C GLY A 10 -15.73 -21.45 -9.44
N ALA A 11 -14.99 -20.42 -9.04
CA ALA A 11 -14.59 -19.39 -10.00
C ALA A 11 -13.59 -19.94 -11.03
N GLU A 12 -13.78 -19.55 -12.28
CA GLU A 12 -12.89 -19.87 -13.40
C GLU A 12 -12.17 -18.60 -13.86
N PHE A 13 -10.88 -18.74 -14.15
CA PHE A 13 -10.04 -17.64 -14.64
C PHE A 13 -9.22 -18.10 -15.84
N ASP A 14 -9.18 -17.29 -16.89
CA ASP A 14 -8.29 -17.49 -18.03
C ASP A 14 -6.91 -16.89 -17.80
N ILE A 15 -6.87 -15.75 -17.10
CA ILE A 15 -5.67 -14.96 -16.89
C ILE A 15 -5.67 -14.45 -15.44
N LEU A 16 -4.51 -14.51 -14.81
CA LEU A 16 -4.21 -13.83 -13.55
C LEU A 16 -3.07 -12.84 -13.78
N ILE A 17 -3.32 -11.57 -13.47
CA ILE A 17 -2.33 -10.50 -13.53
C ILE A 17 -2.02 -10.04 -12.11
N ASN A 18 -0.74 -10.04 -11.76
CA ASN A 18 -0.23 -9.50 -10.52
C ASN A 18 0.61 -8.26 -10.85
N LEU A 19 0.26 -7.11 -10.28
CA LEU A 19 0.99 -5.85 -10.41
C LEU A 19 1.42 -5.43 -9.02
N ASP A 20 2.68 -5.61 -8.72
CA ASP A 20 3.29 -5.40 -7.40
C ASP A 20 4.38 -4.33 -7.46
N GLY A 21 4.84 -3.90 -6.30
CA GLY A 21 6.02 -3.03 -6.17
C GLY A 21 5.97 -2.13 -4.97
N PHE A 22 5.28 -1.01 -5.04
CA PHE A 22 5.29 0.01 -4.00
C PHE A 22 4.79 -0.53 -2.65
N ASN A 23 3.64 -1.19 -2.64
CA ASN A 23 3.04 -1.69 -1.40
C ASN A 23 3.93 -2.73 -0.73
N GLU A 24 4.47 -3.66 -1.49
CA GLU A 24 5.33 -4.74 -1.00
C GLU A 24 6.66 -4.21 -0.47
N ALA A 25 7.18 -3.14 -1.07
CA ALA A 25 8.41 -2.49 -0.65
C ALA A 25 8.23 -1.60 0.59
N THR A 26 7.08 -0.93 0.75
CA THR A 26 6.92 0.17 1.70
C THR A 26 6.05 -0.15 2.90
N LEU A 27 4.89 -0.81 2.70
CA LEU A 27 3.89 -0.98 3.75
C LEU A 27 4.37 -1.80 4.95
N PRO A 28 5.19 -2.86 4.80
CA PRO A 28 5.69 -3.60 5.95
C PRO A 28 6.47 -2.72 6.92
N GLU A 29 7.36 -1.88 6.41
CA GLU A 29 8.16 -0.96 7.23
C GLU A 29 7.33 0.21 7.78
N VAL A 30 6.41 0.76 6.97
CA VAL A 30 5.67 1.99 7.32
C VAL A 30 4.44 1.70 8.17
N ASP A 31 3.71 0.63 7.87
CA ASP A 31 2.40 0.37 8.46
C ASP A 31 2.37 -0.82 9.44
N ASN A 32 3.31 -1.78 9.35
CA ASN A 32 3.28 -2.96 10.21
C ASN A 32 4.31 -2.89 11.34
N VAL A 33 5.58 -2.70 11.01
CA VAL A 33 6.68 -2.73 11.99
C VAL A 33 6.50 -1.69 13.10
N PRO A 34 6.15 -0.41 12.83
CA PRO A 34 5.95 0.59 13.88
C PRO A 34 4.82 0.24 14.86
N PHE A 35 3.86 -0.54 14.40
CA PHE A 35 2.73 -1.00 15.23
C PHE A 35 2.95 -2.40 15.83
N GLY A 36 4.14 -3.00 15.63
CA GLY A 36 4.46 -4.35 16.08
C GLY A 36 3.53 -5.42 15.50
N VAL A 37 3.03 -5.18 14.31
CA VAL A 37 2.24 -6.13 13.52
C VAL A 37 3.19 -6.89 12.60
N ASN A 38 2.98 -8.20 12.50
CA ASN A 38 3.75 -9.05 11.60
C ASN A 38 3.70 -8.51 10.17
N ILE A 39 4.84 -8.47 9.50
CA ILE A 39 4.97 -7.87 8.16
C ILE A 39 4.14 -8.57 7.07
N THR A 40 3.71 -9.80 7.30
CA THR A 40 2.86 -10.56 6.37
C THR A 40 1.37 -10.25 6.52
N PHE A 41 0.99 -9.50 7.56
CA PHE A 41 -0.41 -9.17 7.81
C PHE A 41 -0.86 -8.02 6.89
N PRO A 42 -2.14 -8.00 6.51
CA PRO A 42 -2.69 -6.90 5.72
C PRO A 42 -2.51 -5.56 6.42
N ARG A 43 -2.39 -4.52 5.61
CA ARG A 43 -2.38 -3.13 6.10
C ARG A 43 -3.57 -2.88 7.03
N ASP A 44 -3.32 -2.13 8.11
CA ASP A 44 -4.34 -1.81 9.11
C ASP A 44 -4.98 -3.04 9.80
N TRP A 45 -4.33 -4.20 9.78
CA TRP A 45 -4.87 -5.44 10.33
C TRP A 45 -5.38 -5.28 11.77
N GLY A 46 -4.59 -4.66 12.64
CA GLY A 46 -4.98 -4.40 14.01
C GLY A 46 -6.29 -3.60 14.15
N LYS A 47 -6.59 -2.73 13.18
CA LYS A 47 -7.85 -1.95 13.14
C LYS A 47 -9.01 -2.78 12.59
N LEU A 48 -8.73 -3.73 11.67
CA LEU A 48 -9.76 -4.59 11.07
C LEU A 48 -10.31 -5.63 12.04
N ILE A 49 -9.49 -6.06 13.00
CA ILE A 49 -9.87 -7.08 14.00
C ILE A 49 -10.15 -6.47 15.39
N ALA A 50 -10.63 -5.25 15.41
CA ALA A 50 -10.94 -4.52 16.66
C ALA A 50 -11.79 -5.32 17.68
N GLY A 51 -12.52 -6.35 17.24
CA GLY A 51 -13.26 -7.25 18.14
C GLY A 51 -12.40 -8.10 19.10
N THR A 52 -11.07 -8.13 18.90
CA THR A 52 -10.11 -8.80 19.80
C THR A 52 -9.30 -7.80 20.63
N ALA A 53 -9.56 -6.50 20.46
CA ALA A 53 -8.86 -5.42 21.15
C ALA A 53 -9.64 -4.98 22.42
N SER A 54 -8.98 -4.14 23.24
CA SER A 54 -9.64 -3.56 24.43
C SER A 54 -10.86 -2.73 24.04
N PRO A 55 -11.84 -2.58 24.96
CA PRO A 55 -13.00 -1.72 24.75
C PRO A 55 -12.61 -0.27 24.40
N GLU A 56 -11.53 0.23 24.96
CA GLU A 56 -10.96 1.56 24.70
C GLU A 56 -10.46 1.67 23.27
N PHE A 57 -9.73 0.68 22.78
CA PHE A 57 -9.26 0.62 21.39
C PHE A 57 -10.44 0.55 20.41
N VAL A 58 -11.43 -0.31 20.69
CA VAL A 58 -12.65 -0.43 19.86
C VAL A 58 -13.39 0.90 19.79
N LYS A 59 -13.51 1.62 20.92
CA LYS A 59 -14.12 2.96 20.95
C LYS A 59 -13.37 3.94 20.06
N MET A 60 -12.03 3.99 20.14
CA MET A 60 -11.23 4.89 19.29
C MET A 60 -11.32 4.51 17.82
N ALA A 61 -11.27 3.23 17.49
CA ALA A 61 -11.46 2.75 16.12
C ALA A 61 -12.84 3.13 15.57
N GLY A 62 -13.88 3.07 16.41
CA GLY A 62 -15.23 3.53 16.11
C GLY A 62 -15.26 5.04 15.80
N VAL A 63 -14.57 5.86 16.59
CA VAL A 63 -14.47 7.32 16.36
C VAL A 63 -13.79 7.60 15.01
N VAL A 64 -12.65 6.96 14.71
CA VAL A 64 -11.95 7.12 13.42
C VAL A 64 -12.86 6.72 12.26
N THR A 65 -13.55 5.59 12.38
CA THR A 65 -14.48 5.12 11.35
C THR A 65 -15.62 6.11 11.11
N HIS A 66 -16.19 6.64 12.19
CA HIS A 66 -17.25 7.66 12.12
C HIS A 66 -16.76 8.95 11.46
N LEU A 67 -15.60 9.47 11.86
CA LEU A 67 -15.02 10.68 11.26
C LEU A 67 -14.74 10.50 9.76
N ARG A 68 -14.20 9.36 9.36
CA ARG A 68 -13.99 9.03 7.94
C ARG A 68 -15.31 8.94 7.16
N GLN A 69 -16.36 8.40 7.78
CA GLN A 69 -17.68 8.37 7.15
C GLN A 69 -18.25 9.78 6.96
N LEU A 70 -18.21 10.62 8.00
CA LEU A 70 -18.64 12.03 7.92
C LEU A 70 -17.89 12.77 6.81
N GLN A 71 -16.57 12.56 6.72
CA GLN A 71 -15.74 13.19 5.71
C GLN A 71 -16.13 12.75 4.28
N ARG A 72 -16.38 11.45 4.06
CA ARG A 72 -16.85 10.94 2.76
C ARG A 72 -18.23 11.52 2.40
N ASP A 73 -19.14 11.58 3.36
CA ASP A 73 -20.49 12.09 3.13
C ASP A 73 -20.48 13.59 2.85
N ASP A 74 -19.61 14.35 3.53
CA ASP A 74 -19.40 15.77 3.28
C ASP A 74 -18.82 16.00 1.86
N ALA A 75 -17.79 15.23 1.48
CA ALA A 75 -17.21 15.29 0.13
C ALA A 75 -18.23 14.95 -0.96
N ARG A 76 -19.04 13.89 -0.76
CA ARG A 76 -20.12 13.53 -1.70
C ARG A 76 -21.19 14.59 -1.82
N ARG A 77 -21.59 15.25 -0.71
CA ARG A 77 -22.56 16.33 -0.73
C ARG A 77 -22.00 17.55 -1.45
N PHE A 78 -20.77 17.93 -1.13
CA PHE A 78 -20.11 19.06 -1.75
C PHE A 78 -19.93 18.85 -3.26
N SER A 79 -19.47 17.68 -3.70
CA SER A 79 -19.27 17.36 -5.13
C SER A 79 -20.56 17.31 -5.96
N ARG A 80 -21.73 17.22 -5.30
CA ARG A 80 -23.06 17.28 -5.97
C ARG A 80 -23.71 18.66 -5.85
N SER A 81 -23.11 19.59 -5.13
CA SER A 81 -23.64 20.93 -4.90
C SER A 81 -23.13 21.91 -5.96
N PRO A 82 -23.95 22.86 -6.44
CA PRO A 82 -23.50 23.93 -7.32
C PRO A 82 -22.45 24.84 -6.65
N TRP A 83 -22.35 24.82 -5.33
CA TRP A 83 -21.35 25.58 -4.56
C TRP A 83 -19.92 25.16 -4.83
N GLN A 84 -19.67 23.95 -5.36
CA GLN A 84 -18.34 23.47 -5.75
C GLN A 84 -17.66 24.37 -6.80
N TYR A 85 -18.43 25.12 -7.60
CA TYR A 85 -17.89 26.02 -8.61
C TYR A 85 -17.56 27.43 -8.06
N LEU A 86 -17.84 27.70 -6.79
CA LEU A 86 -17.50 28.98 -6.14
C LEU A 86 -16.16 28.83 -5.38
N PRO A 87 -15.13 29.65 -5.73
CA PRO A 87 -13.80 29.55 -5.08
C PRO A 87 -13.84 29.68 -3.55
N THR A 88 -14.67 30.58 -3.03
CA THR A 88 -14.83 30.78 -1.58
C THR A 88 -15.45 29.57 -0.89
N ALA A 89 -16.45 28.94 -1.49
CA ALA A 89 -17.07 27.74 -0.94
C ALA A 89 -16.10 26.55 -1.00
N THR A 90 -15.35 26.41 -2.09
CA THR A 90 -14.30 25.37 -2.23
C THR A 90 -13.20 25.57 -1.19
N LEU A 91 -12.73 26.79 -0.97
CA LEU A 91 -11.75 27.09 0.06
C LEU A 91 -12.26 26.74 1.47
N THR A 92 -13.50 27.13 1.78
CA THR A 92 -14.13 26.82 3.08
C THR A 92 -14.25 25.31 3.29
N TRP A 93 -14.67 24.59 2.25
CA TRP A 93 -14.72 23.13 2.30
C TRP A 93 -13.33 22.51 2.49
N ALA A 94 -12.32 22.98 1.78
CA ALA A 94 -10.94 22.48 1.90
C ALA A 94 -10.38 22.68 3.32
N ILE A 95 -10.63 23.84 3.94
CA ILE A 95 -10.23 24.11 5.33
C ILE A 95 -10.92 23.13 6.29
N ARG A 96 -12.24 22.92 6.17
CA ARG A 96 -12.98 21.94 6.99
C ARG A 96 -12.46 20.52 6.78
N HIS A 97 -12.17 20.15 5.53
CA HIS A 97 -11.60 18.84 5.19
C HIS A 97 -10.23 18.65 5.85
N GLN A 98 -9.38 19.67 5.84
CA GLN A 98 -8.08 19.65 6.50
C GLN A 98 -8.21 19.49 8.03
N TRP A 99 -9.15 20.17 8.66
CA TRP A 99 -9.40 19.98 10.09
C TRP A 99 -9.90 18.57 10.42
N SER A 100 -10.73 17.99 9.57
CA SER A 100 -11.17 16.61 9.71
C SER A 100 -9.99 15.63 9.59
N ASN A 101 -9.06 15.86 8.64
CA ASN A 101 -7.84 15.07 8.51
C ASN A 101 -6.96 15.15 9.76
N GLN A 102 -6.80 16.35 10.34
CA GLN A 102 -6.05 16.52 11.58
C GLN A 102 -6.71 15.78 12.76
N ALA A 103 -8.04 15.85 12.90
CA ALA A 103 -8.76 15.12 13.94
C ALA A 103 -8.59 13.60 13.79
N ILE A 104 -8.67 13.07 12.58
CA ILE A 104 -8.41 11.65 12.30
C ILE A 104 -6.96 11.28 12.65
N SER A 105 -5.99 12.09 12.23
CA SER A 105 -4.58 11.87 12.51
C SER A 105 -4.28 11.81 14.02
N LEU A 106 -4.85 12.75 14.79
CA LEU A 106 -4.72 12.75 16.24
C LEU A 106 -5.27 11.48 16.89
N GLN A 107 -6.46 11.03 16.46
CA GLN A 107 -7.04 9.77 16.95
C GLN A 107 -6.19 8.55 16.59
N LEU A 108 -5.64 8.52 15.39
CA LEU A 108 -4.73 7.45 14.96
C LEU A 108 -3.46 7.43 15.80
N THR A 109 -2.89 8.61 16.10
CA THR A 109 -1.71 8.72 16.97
C THR A 109 -2.02 8.24 18.40
N GLU A 110 -3.19 8.57 18.96
CA GLU A 110 -3.57 8.04 20.27
C GLU A 110 -3.76 6.51 20.24
N MET A 111 -4.33 5.97 19.14
CA MET A 111 -4.47 4.52 18.97
C MET A 111 -3.13 3.79 18.95
N THR A 112 -2.05 4.41 18.45
CA THR A 112 -0.72 3.76 18.45
C THR A 112 -0.20 3.50 19.85
N LYS A 113 -0.53 4.37 20.81
CA LYS A 113 -0.12 4.20 22.22
C LYS A 113 -0.76 2.98 22.89
N PHE A 114 -1.94 2.57 22.44
CA PHE A 114 -2.65 1.41 22.97
C PHE A 114 -2.19 0.08 22.38
N THR A 115 -1.71 0.09 21.14
CA THR A 115 -1.23 -1.15 20.50
C THR A 115 0.02 -1.73 21.12
N GLU A 116 0.78 -0.94 21.87
CA GLU A 116 2.00 -1.42 22.55
C GLU A 116 1.71 -2.29 23.78
N THR A 117 0.57 -2.11 24.45
CA THR A 117 0.24 -2.77 25.72
C THR A 117 -0.66 -3.99 25.60
N GLU A 118 -1.40 -4.17 24.51
CA GLU A 118 -2.43 -5.19 24.39
C GLU A 118 -2.32 -6.03 23.10
N ARG A 119 -1.12 -6.52 22.79
CA ARG A 119 -0.89 -7.35 21.60
C ARG A 119 -1.47 -8.75 21.78
N THR A 120 -2.62 -9.01 21.17
CA THR A 120 -3.09 -10.38 20.99
C THR A 120 -2.40 -10.99 19.75
N TYR A 121 -2.16 -12.29 19.76
CA TYR A 121 -1.62 -13.01 18.59
C TYR A 121 -2.44 -12.76 17.32
N CYS A 122 -3.77 -12.68 17.45
CA CYS A 122 -4.64 -12.34 16.31
C CYS A 122 -4.43 -10.91 15.80
N GLY A 123 -4.03 -10.00 16.67
CA GLY A 123 -3.80 -8.58 16.32
C GLY A 123 -2.43 -8.29 15.74
N SER A 124 -1.41 -8.97 16.22
CA SER A 124 -0.02 -8.72 15.83
C SER A 124 0.59 -9.84 14.97
N GLY A 125 0.06 -11.04 15.03
CA GLY A 125 0.68 -12.24 14.44
C GLY A 125 1.85 -12.76 15.26
N PRO A 126 2.62 -13.71 14.70
CA PRO A 126 3.83 -14.18 15.33
C PRO A 126 4.81 -13.03 15.54
N PRO A 127 5.53 -13.00 16.69
CA PRO A 127 6.52 -11.96 16.93
C PRO A 127 7.68 -12.11 15.94
N GLU A 128 8.08 -10.95 15.39
CA GLU A 128 9.25 -10.85 14.53
C GLU A 128 10.17 -9.77 15.07
N THR A 129 11.47 -10.01 15.02
CA THR A 129 12.50 -9.03 15.40
C THR A 129 13.49 -8.93 14.25
N PHE A 130 13.72 -7.70 13.82
CA PHE A 130 14.66 -7.38 12.76
C PHE A 130 15.80 -6.55 13.34
N SER A 131 17.02 -6.85 12.97
CA SER A 131 18.22 -6.14 13.42
C SER A 131 18.45 -4.84 12.65
N SER A 132 17.83 -4.71 11.48
CA SER A 132 17.94 -3.55 10.60
C SER A 132 16.77 -3.44 9.63
N THR A 133 16.55 -2.25 9.08
CA THR A 133 15.59 -2.01 7.98
C THR A 133 15.92 -2.85 6.74
N GLU A 134 17.20 -3.07 6.47
CA GLU A 134 17.65 -3.89 5.35
C GLU A 134 17.20 -5.35 5.47
N GLU A 135 17.21 -5.88 6.67
CA GLU A 135 16.70 -7.23 6.95
C GLU A 135 15.19 -7.32 6.72
N ILE A 136 14.43 -6.28 7.06
CA ILE A 136 13.00 -6.18 6.74
C ILE A 136 12.80 -6.28 5.23
N TYR A 137 13.55 -5.50 4.45
CA TYR A 137 13.43 -5.49 2.99
C TYR A 137 13.78 -6.85 2.37
N ASP A 138 14.85 -7.49 2.82
CA ASP A 138 15.25 -8.82 2.33
C ASP A 138 14.20 -9.88 2.68
N HIS A 139 13.61 -9.80 3.87
CA HIS A 139 12.54 -10.69 4.29
C HIS A 139 11.28 -10.50 3.43
N CYS A 140 10.85 -9.26 3.21
CA CYS A 140 9.71 -8.91 2.35
C CYS A 140 9.94 -9.39 0.91
N LEU A 141 11.12 -9.15 0.35
CA LEU A 141 11.49 -9.63 -0.99
C LEU A 141 11.40 -11.16 -1.10
N GLY A 142 11.89 -11.88 -0.07
CA GLY A 142 11.77 -13.32 -0.01
C GLY A 142 10.33 -13.82 0.00
N ILE A 143 9.44 -13.14 0.74
CA ILE A 143 8.00 -13.46 0.75
C ILE A 143 7.38 -13.18 -0.62
N TRP A 144 7.61 -11.99 -1.18
CA TRP A 144 7.13 -11.58 -2.49
C TRP A 144 7.49 -12.60 -3.58
N SER A 145 8.74 -13.01 -3.62
CA SER A 145 9.23 -14.03 -4.55
C SER A 145 8.52 -15.37 -4.38
N ARG A 146 8.43 -15.88 -3.14
CA ARG A 146 7.74 -17.16 -2.85
C ARG A 146 6.26 -17.08 -3.21
N CYS A 147 5.60 -15.95 -2.98
CA CYS A 147 4.20 -15.74 -3.36
C CYS A 147 4.03 -15.81 -4.89
N SER A 148 4.93 -15.19 -5.66
CA SER A 148 4.91 -15.27 -7.13
C SER A 148 5.07 -16.71 -7.63
N VAL A 149 6.01 -17.47 -7.06
CA VAL A 149 6.20 -18.87 -7.41
C VAL A 149 4.96 -19.72 -7.07
N ALA A 150 4.37 -19.51 -5.89
CA ALA A 150 3.17 -20.24 -5.48
C ALA A 150 1.97 -19.93 -6.38
N LEU A 151 1.77 -18.64 -6.76
CA LEU A 151 0.72 -18.24 -7.70
C LEU A 151 0.95 -18.85 -9.08
N HIS A 152 2.18 -18.86 -9.56
CA HIS A 152 2.52 -19.48 -10.83
C HIS A 152 2.18 -20.98 -10.83
N GLN A 153 2.57 -21.72 -9.80
CA GLN A 153 2.26 -23.13 -9.64
C GLN A 153 0.75 -23.42 -9.58
N LEU A 154 0.01 -22.60 -8.81
CA LEU A 154 -1.45 -22.70 -8.75
C LEU A 154 -2.08 -22.46 -10.13
N CYS A 155 -1.64 -21.43 -10.84
CA CYS A 155 -2.14 -21.11 -12.18
C CYS A 155 -1.81 -22.20 -13.18
N GLN A 156 -0.60 -22.76 -13.17
CA GLN A 156 -0.22 -23.89 -14.02
C GLN A 156 -1.13 -25.10 -13.77
N ALA A 157 -1.37 -25.45 -12.51
CA ALA A 157 -2.21 -26.59 -12.15
C ALA A 157 -3.67 -26.43 -12.58
N ARG A 158 -4.11 -25.20 -12.87
CA ARG A 158 -5.48 -24.86 -13.26
C ARG A 158 -5.62 -24.39 -14.70
N GLY A 159 -4.55 -24.40 -15.50
CA GLY A 159 -4.56 -23.91 -16.88
C GLY A 159 -4.72 -22.39 -17.02
N ILE A 160 -4.47 -21.64 -15.95
CA ILE A 160 -4.58 -20.18 -15.90
C ILE A 160 -3.26 -19.57 -16.38
N ARG A 161 -3.31 -18.56 -17.23
CA ARG A 161 -2.13 -17.80 -17.65
C ARG A 161 -1.78 -16.78 -16.56
N TYR A 162 -0.60 -16.91 -15.95
CA TYR A 162 -0.10 -15.99 -14.92
C TYR A 162 0.90 -15.00 -15.50
N TYR A 163 0.70 -13.71 -15.20
CA TYR A 163 1.60 -12.62 -15.51
C TYR A 163 1.91 -11.83 -14.24
N HIS A 164 3.18 -11.52 -14.04
CA HIS A 164 3.65 -10.74 -12.92
C HIS A 164 4.38 -9.51 -13.41
N PHE A 165 3.99 -8.32 -12.95
CA PHE A 165 4.56 -7.04 -13.33
C PHE A 165 5.10 -6.31 -12.12
N LEU A 166 6.31 -5.74 -12.25
CA LEU A 166 6.82 -4.75 -11.31
C LEU A 166 6.38 -3.37 -11.78
N GLN A 167 5.61 -2.66 -10.96
CA GLN A 167 5.04 -1.36 -11.30
C GLN A 167 6.12 -0.27 -11.43
N PRO A 168 5.89 0.79 -12.22
CA PRO A 168 6.74 1.98 -12.23
C PRO A 168 6.60 2.76 -10.92
N ASN A 169 7.63 3.55 -10.57
CA ASN A 169 7.55 4.44 -9.42
C ASN A 169 8.47 5.65 -9.60
N GLN A 170 7.99 6.85 -9.23
CA GLN A 170 8.69 8.13 -9.38
C GLN A 170 9.98 8.24 -8.57
N TYR A 171 10.15 7.46 -7.51
CA TYR A 171 11.36 7.49 -6.67
C TYR A 171 12.51 6.64 -7.20
N LEU A 172 12.25 5.79 -8.21
CA LEU A 172 13.30 5.02 -8.86
C LEU A 172 14.04 5.91 -9.87
N PRO A 173 15.37 6.11 -9.72
CA PRO A 173 16.13 6.95 -10.63
C PRO A 173 16.01 6.48 -12.09
N GLY A 174 15.71 7.41 -12.98
CA GLY A 174 15.60 7.14 -14.41
C GLY A 174 14.28 6.49 -14.85
N SER A 175 13.34 6.25 -13.96
CA SER A 175 12.03 5.65 -14.32
C SER A 175 11.17 6.58 -15.19
N LYS A 176 11.33 7.90 -15.01
CA LYS A 176 10.62 8.95 -15.75
C LYS A 176 11.36 10.29 -15.63
N PRO A 177 11.38 11.13 -16.67
CA PRO A 177 11.72 12.54 -16.52
C PRO A 177 10.60 13.25 -15.76
N ILE A 178 10.89 13.74 -14.54
CA ILE A 178 9.91 14.43 -13.68
C ILE A 178 10.05 15.93 -13.86
N SER A 179 8.97 16.62 -14.29
CA SER A 179 8.97 18.08 -14.41
C SER A 179 8.92 18.75 -13.01
N PRO A 180 9.33 20.03 -12.88
CA PRO A 180 9.23 20.76 -11.61
C PRO A 180 7.79 20.80 -11.06
N GLU A 181 6.81 20.93 -11.94
CA GLU A 181 5.39 20.97 -11.58
C GLU A 181 4.92 19.62 -11.04
N GLU A 182 5.29 18.54 -11.70
CA GLU A 182 4.99 17.17 -11.25
C GLU A 182 5.73 16.85 -9.95
N ALA A 183 7.00 17.24 -9.82
CA ALA A 183 7.79 17.04 -8.62
C ALA A 183 7.17 17.72 -7.40
N ALA A 184 6.59 18.91 -7.57
CA ALA A 184 5.96 19.66 -6.47
C ALA A 184 4.79 18.92 -5.82
N VAL A 185 4.11 18.04 -6.54
CA VAL A 185 2.95 17.27 -6.05
C VAL A 185 3.27 15.80 -5.78
N SER A 186 4.22 15.22 -6.53
CA SER A 186 4.45 13.78 -6.53
C SER A 186 5.76 13.34 -5.86
N VAL A 187 6.68 14.26 -5.56
CA VAL A 187 7.99 13.89 -4.99
C VAL A 187 8.17 14.50 -3.61
N ASN A 188 8.45 13.63 -2.63
CA ASN A 188 8.87 14.03 -1.29
C ASN A 188 10.02 13.11 -0.86
N GLU A 189 11.25 13.63 -0.95
CA GLU A 189 12.48 12.88 -0.62
C GLU A 189 12.60 12.51 0.88
N SER A 190 11.86 13.20 1.76
CA SER A 190 11.94 13.00 3.21
C SER A 190 11.12 11.82 3.72
N ILE A 191 10.17 11.33 2.92
CA ILE A 191 9.29 10.25 3.37
C ILE A 191 9.99 8.89 3.34
N GLN A 192 9.58 8.02 4.26
CA GLN A 192 10.11 6.68 4.41
C GLN A 192 9.91 5.83 3.15
N SER A 193 8.78 5.99 2.47
CA SER A 193 8.47 5.28 1.24
C SER A 193 9.46 5.55 0.10
N CYS A 194 9.99 6.78 0.00
CA CYS A 194 11.04 7.11 -0.97
C CYS A 194 12.29 6.25 -0.75
N ARG A 195 12.72 6.13 0.51
CA ARG A 195 13.89 5.31 0.88
C ARG A 195 13.65 3.82 0.63
N ALA A 196 12.46 3.33 0.98
CA ALA A 196 12.07 1.94 0.77
C ALA A 196 12.07 1.58 -0.72
N VAL A 197 11.48 2.42 -1.58
CA VAL A 197 11.49 2.19 -3.04
C VAL A 197 12.92 2.14 -3.57
N ARG A 198 13.76 3.11 -3.22
CA ARG A 198 15.17 3.15 -3.67
C ARG A 198 15.98 1.94 -3.22
N ALA A 199 15.70 1.39 -2.05
CA ALA A 199 16.38 0.21 -1.54
C ALA A 199 15.82 -1.10 -2.12
N CYS A 200 14.49 -1.22 -2.23
CA CYS A 200 13.84 -2.48 -2.61
C CYS A 200 13.74 -2.70 -4.12
N PHE A 201 13.45 -1.67 -4.92
CA PHE A 201 13.18 -1.87 -6.35
C PHE A 201 14.35 -2.47 -7.12
N PRO A 202 15.61 -2.07 -6.92
CA PRO A 202 16.75 -2.76 -7.56
C PRO A 202 16.83 -4.25 -7.20
N LYS A 203 16.50 -4.60 -5.96
CA LYS A 203 16.45 -6.01 -5.51
C LYS A 203 15.28 -6.76 -6.15
N MET A 204 14.10 -6.12 -6.27
CA MET A 204 12.91 -6.69 -6.94
C MET A 204 13.18 -6.92 -8.43
N GLN A 205 13.88 -6.01 -9.11
CA GLN A 205 14.31 -6.19 -10.49
C GLN A 205 15.24 -7.41 -10.65
N ALA A 206 16.24 -7.51 -9.79
CA ALA A 206 17.18 -8.66 -9.80
C ALA A 206 16.44 -9.99 -9.50
N GLU A 207 15.53 -9.98 -8.54
CA GLU A 207 14.71 -11.14 -8.20
C GLU A 207 13.72 -11.48 -9.31
N GLY A 208 13.14 -10.49 -9.98
CA GLY A 208 12.28 -10.66 -11.16
C GLY A 208 13.01 -11.40 -12.29
N ALA A 209 14.28 -11.06 -12.53
CA ALA A 209 15.09 -11.80 -13.47
C ALA A 209 15.31 -13.27 -13.04
N ARG A 210 15.33 -13.57 -11.73
CA ARG A 210 15.36 -14.94 -11.21
C ARG A 210 14.04 -15.66 -11.44
N LEU A 211 12.90 -14.99 -11.23
CA LEU A 211 11.57 -15.53 -11.50
C LEU A 211 11.40 -15.92 -12.98
N VAL A 212 11.91 -15.11 -13.91
CA VAL A 212 11.92 -15.42 -15.35
C VAL A 212 12.69 -16.74 -15.62
N ARG A 213 13.86 -16.94 -14.99
CA ARG A 213 14.61 -18.20 -15.13
C ARG A 213 13.86 -19.42 -14.58
N GLN A 214 12.89 -19.22 -13.69
CA GLN A 214 12.00 -20.27 -13.17
C GLN A 214 10.74 -20.47 -14.06
N GLY A 215 10.64 -19.79 -15.20
CA GLY A 215 9.52 -19.92 -16.14
C GLY A 215 8.32 -19.01 -15.83
N ILE A 216 8.44 -18.09 -14.87
CA ILE A 216 7.39 -17.13 -14.55
C ILE A 216 7.43 -16.00 -15.58
N ARG A 217 6.26 -15.60 -16.10
CA ARG A 217 6.12 -14.45 -17.01
C ARG A 217 6.17 -13.16 -16.20
N PHE A 218 7.39 -12.79 -15.79
CA PHE A 218 7.64 -11.53 -15.11
C PHE A 218 8.07 -10.47 -16.11
N THR A 219 7.55 -9.23 -15.94
CA THR A 219 7.93 -8.07 -16.74
C THR A 219 8.20 -6.89 -15.81
N ASP A 220 9.37 -6.31 -15.95
CA ASP A 220 9.73 -5.07 -15.27
C ASP A 220 9.16 -3.87 -16.06
N LEU A 221 8.19 -3.15 -15.45
CA LEU A 221 7.58 -1.94 -16.01
C LEU A 221 8.20 -0.66 -15.44
N THR A 222 9.26 -0.73 -14.65
CA THR A 222 9.84 0.44 -13.99
C THR A 222 10.30 1.52 -14.95
N GLN A 223 10.58 1.17 -16.21
CA GLN A 223 11.01 2.09 -17.26
C GLN A 223 9.91 2.44 -18.28
N VAL A 224 8.65 2.03 -18.04
CA VAL A 224 7.56 2.24 -19.00
C VAL A 224 7.29 3.72 -19.30
N PHE A 225 7.68 4.61 -18.37
CA PHE A 225 7.53 6.06 -18.50
C PHE A 225 8.84 6.79 -18.78
N ALA A 226 9.93 6.09 -19.10
CA ALA A 226 11.25 6.69 -19.29
C ALA A 226 11.28 7.77 -20.39
N ASP A 227 10.47 7.61 -21.43
CA ASP A 227 10.36 8.54 -22.57
C ASP A 227 9.12 9.46 -22.50
N HIS A 228 8.42 9.50 -21.35
CA HIS A 228 7.19 10.30 -21.16
C HIS A 228 7.47 11.53 -20.29
N PRO A 229 7.67 12.73 -20.89
CA PRO A 229 7.91 13.96 -20.13
C PRO A 229 6.64 14.56 -19.51
N GLU A 230 5.45 14.20 -20.01
CA GLU A 230 4.19 14.73 -19.52
C GLU A 230 3.96 14.32 -18.05
N PRO A 231 3.34 15.17 -17.21
CA PRO A 231 2.97 14.82 -15.85
C PRO A 231 2.05 13.60 -15.80
N ILE A 232 2.43 12.60 -15.02
CA ILE A 232 1.68 11.35 -14.85
C ILE A 232 1.34 11.13 -13.38
N TYR A 233 2.31 11.34 -12.47
CA TYR A 233 2.12 11.11 -11.05
C TYR A 233 1.34 12.23 -10.38
N VAL A 234 0.30 11.88 -9.62
CA VAL A 234 -0.63 12.83 -8.98
C VAL A 234 -0.42 12.99 -7.49
N ASP A 235 0.38 12.12 -6.87
CA ASP A 235 0.70 12.18 -5.44
C ASP A 235 2.07 11.57 -5.10
N THR A 236 2.45 11.63 -3.84
CA THR A 236 3.73 11.12 -3.33
C THR A 236 3.74 9.59 -3.11
N CYS A 237 2.69 8.87 -3.49
CA CYS A 237 2.63 7.42 -3.34
C CYS A 237 3.11 6.72 -4.62
N CYS A 238 2.28 6.56 -5.59
CA CYS A 238 2.59 5.93 -6.89
C CYS A 238 1.42 6.05 -7.87
N HIS A 239 0.41 6.85 -7.56
CA HIS A 239 -0.79 6.95 -8.36
C HIS A 239 -0.56 7.82 -9.61
N VAL A 240 -1.18 7.40 -10.73
CA VAL A 240 -1.09 8.03 -12.04
C VAL A 240 -2.48 8.43 -12.53
#